data_3bc308e5549b24d0a20176137661d05e
#
_entry.id   3bc308e5549b24d0a20176137661d05e
#
_cell.length_a   1.000
_cell.length_b   1.000
_cell.length_c   1.000
_cell.angle_alpha   90.00
_cell.angle_beta   90.00
_cell.angle_gamma   90.00
#
_symmetry.space_group_name_H-M   'P 1'
#
loop_
_entity.id
_entity.type
_entity.pdbx_description
1 polymer ?
#
loop_
_entity_poly.entity_id
_entity_poly.type
_entity_poly.pdbx_seq_one_letter_code
_entity_poly.pdbx_strand_id
1 'polypeptide(L)'
;MNVLFVASEAVPFIKTGGLADVMGALPKALAKKGMDVRLVIPKYSRIAEEAKKQMKEVTTGIVNLAWRQLYYGVEEIKQDGVTVYFIDNEWYFKRDGLYGYGDDDERFAYFCRAVLTMLPKIGFKPDIIHCNDWHTGLMGVFLKEDFWHDDFYKGIKVIYTIHNLKYQGIYPPSIM
;
A
#
# COMPACT_ATOMS: atom_id res chain seq x y z
N MET A 1 -9.73 2.06 17.41
CA MET A 1 -10.02 1.68 16.02
C MET A 1 -8.72 1.74 15.23
N ASN A 2 -8.40 0.67 14.54
CA ASN A 2 -7.18 0.51 13.76
C ASN A 2 -7.49 0.77 12.28
N VAL A 3 -6.80 1.72 11.66
CA VAL A 3 -7.04 2.10 10.26
C VAL A 3 -5.74 1.97 9.47
N LEU A 4 -5.80 1.21 8.38
CA LEU A 4 -4.72 1.13 7.40
C LEU A 4 -5.09 1.93 6.16
N PHE A 5 -4.35 2.98 5.86
CA PHE A 5 -4.39 3.65 4.58
C PHE A 5 -3.48 2.94 3.59
N VAL A 6 -3.98 2.68 2.39
CA VAL A 6 -3.20 2.10 1.30
C VAL A 6 -3.26 3.05 0.12
N ALA A 7 -2.10 3.48 -0.36
CA ALA A 7 -2.00 4.45 -1.44
C ALA A 7 -0.73 4.24 -2.26
N SER A 8 -0.69 4.82 -3.44
CA SER A 8 0.49 4.78 -4.31
C SER A 8 1.49 5.90 -4.03
N GLU A 9 1.09 6.97 -3.34
CA GLU A 9 1.95 8.10 -3.01
C GLU A 9 1.52 8.78 -1.71
N ALA A 10 2.44 9.46 -1.03
CA ALA A 10 2.18 10.25 0.17
C ALA A 10 3.29 11.27 0.42
N VAL A 11 2.93 12.52 0.78
CA VAL A 11 3.92 13.48 1.29
C VAL A 11 4.30 13.11 2.72
N PRO A 12 5.58 13.32 3.13
CA PRO A 12 6.66 14.01 2.40
C PRO A 12 7.49 13.08 1.50
N PHE A 13 7.15 11.80 1.37
CA PHE A 13 8.00 10.79 0.76
C PHE A 13 8.03 10.86 -0.76
N ILE A 14 6.86 10.93 -1.38
CA ILE A 14 6.72 10.95 -2.84
C ILE A 14 5.39 11.58 -3.25
N LYS A 15 5.40 12.40 -4.31
CA LYS A 15 4.21 13.11 -4.78
C LYS A 15 4.25 13.30 -6.29
N THR A 16 3.13 13.02 -6.92
CA THR A 16 2.82 13.40 -8.31
C THR A 16 1.52 14.19 -8.42
N GLY A 17 0.60 14.00 -7.47
CA GLY A 17 -0.73 14.62 -7.50
C GLY A 17 -1.30 14.93 -6.12
N GLY A 18 -2.60 15.25 -6.09
CA GLY A 18 -3.32 15.62 -4.86
C GLY A 18 -3.53 14.45 -3.91
N LEU A 19 -3.46 13.19 -4.39
CA LEU A 19 -3.53 12.00 -3.53
C LEU A 19 -2.47 12.06 -2.43
N ALA A 20 -1.24 12.42 -2.78
CA ALA A 20 -0.15 12.51 -1.82
C ALA A 20 -0.42 13.51 -0.69
N ASP A 21 -1.06 14.64 -0.99
CA ASP A 21 -1.42 15.64 0.02
C ASP A 21 -2.46 15.10 1.00
N VAL A 22 -3.48 14.40 0.50
CA VAL A 22 -4.49 13.76 1.34
C VAL A 22 -3.85 12.71 2.24
N MET A 23 -2.96 11.87 1.70
CA MET A 23 -2.24 10.84 2.47
C MET A 23 -1.25 11.42 3.48
N GLY A 24 -0.77 12.62 3.25
CA GLY A 24 0.06 13.33 4.23
C GLY A 24 -0.74 14.02 5.35
N ALA A 25 -2.03 14.25 5.16
CA ALA A 25 -2.87 15.03 6.07
C ALA A 25 -3.90 14.18 6.84
N LEU A 26 -4.72 13.39 6.13
CA LEU A 26 -5.84 12.67 6.72
C LEU A 26 -5.41 11.62 7.76
N PRO A 27 -4.38 10.77 7.51
CA PRO A 27 -3.89 9.83 8.52
C PRO A 27 -3.49 10.52 9.82
N LYS A 28 -2.76 11.64 9.74
CA LYS A 28 -2.35 12.42 10.92
C LYS A 28 -3.54 13.03 11.67
N ALA A 29 -4.56 13.48 10.95
CA ALA A 29 -5.76 14.04 11.56
C ALA A 29 -6.55 12.98 12.34
N LEU A 30 -6.62 11.74 11.83
CA LEU A 30 -7.26 10.63 12.53
C LEU A 30 -6.43 10.11 13.71
N ALA A 31 -5.11 10.07 13.58
CA ALA A 31 -4.22 9.71 14.69
C ALA A 31 -4.38 10.68 15.87
N LYS A 32 -4.50 11.99 15.61
CA LYS A 32 -4.81 13.02 16.65
C LYS A 32 -6.15 12.79 17.35
N LYS A 33 -7.07 12.03 16.75
CA LYS A 33 -8.36 11.64 17.36
C LYS A 33 -8.27 10.32 18.15
N GLY A 34 -7.07 9.79 18.38
CA GLY A 34 -6.83 8.60 19.18
C GLY A 34 -7.01 7.27 18.45
N MET A 35 -6.98 7.27 17.11
CA MET A 35 -6.99 6.04 16.31
C MET A 35 -5.55 5.54 16.11
N ASP A 36 -5.34 4.20 16.08
CA ASP A 36 -4.09 3.62 15.57
C ASP A 36 -4.13 3.66 14.05
N VAL A 37 -3.43 4.62 13.47
CA VAL A 37 -3.44 4.87 12.03
C VAL A 37 -2.09 4.51 11.44
N ARG A 38 -2.14 3.69 10.39
CA ARG A 38 -0.96 3.32 9.62
C ARG A 38 -1.21 3.61 8.16
N LEU A 39 -0.13 3.91 7.44
CA LEU A 39 -0.13 4.17 6.01
C LEU A 39 0.85 3.22 5.35
N VAL A 40 0.53 2.71 4.17
CA VAL A 40 1.46 1.92 3.37
C VAL A 40 1.50 2.45 1.94
N ILE A 41 2.73 2.59 1.43
CA ILE A 41 3.03 2.99 0.05
C ILE A 41 4.15 2.10 -0.52
N PRO A 42 4.32 2.03 -1.85
CA PRO A 42 5.49 1.39 -2.43
C PRO A 42 6.78 2.15 -2.09
N LYS A 43 7.89 1.41 -1.92
CA LYS A 43 9.23 1.98 -1.75
C LYS A 43 9.84 2.34 -3.10
N TYR A 44 9.46 3.49 -3.63
CA TYR A 44 10.02 3.95 -4.90
C TYR A 44 11.48 4.39 -4.79
N SER A 45 12.24 4.22 -5.88
CA SER A 45 13.64 4.70 -5.97
C SER A 45 13.75 6.21 -5.76
N ARG A 46 12.72 6.98 -6.13
CA ARG A 46 12.67 8.44 -6.05
C ARG A 46 12.39 9.01 -4.64
N ILE A 47 12.12 8.16 -3.66
CA ILE A 47 12.07 8.61 -2.25
C ILE A 47 13.46 9.12 -1.87
N ALA A 48 13.51 10.29 -1.21
CA ALA A 48 14.77 10.92 -0.84
C ALA A 48 15.64 10.00 0.03
N GLU A 49 16.95 10.03 -0.20
CA GLU A 49 17.91 9.18 0.52
C GLU A 49 17.90 9.45 2.04
N GLU A 50 17.62 10.69 2.46
CA GLU A 50 17.48 11.06 3.86
C GLU A 50 16.31 10.35 4.54
N ALA A 51 15.22 10.14 3.81
CA ALA A 51 14.08 9.36 4.31
C ALA A 51 14.43 7.86 4.32
N LYS A 52 15.05 7.35 3.26
CA LYS A 52 15.46 5.93 3.20
C LYS A 52 16.39 5.54 4.34
N LYS A 53 17.34 6.41 4.73
CA LYS A 53 18.23 6.17 5.88
C LYS A 53 17.51 6.07 7.23
N GLN A 54 16.30 6.59 7.33
CA GLN A 54 15.47 6.51 8.55
C GLN A 54 14.57 5.27 8.56
N MET A 55 14.44 4.59 7.42
CA MET A 55 13.62 3.38 7.32
C MET A 55 14.25 2.25 8.11
N LYS A 56 13.43 1.55 8.87
CA LYS A 56 13.81 0.35 9.62
C LYS A 56 13.13 -0.85 9.01
N GLU A 57 13.90 -1.87 8.73
CA GLU A 57 13.34 -3.15 8.28
C GLU A 57 12.44 -3.75 9.37
N VAL A 58 11.25 -4.20 8.99
CA VAL A 58 10.28 -4.82 9.88
C VAL A 58 10.17 -6.31 9.59
N THR A 59 10.01 -6.68 8.34
CA THR A 59 9.87 -8.08 7.90
C THR A 59 10.12 -8.22 6.42
N THR A 60 10.39 -9.44 6.00
CA THR A 60 10.47 -9.83 4.59
C THR A 60 9.65 -11.09 4.35
N GLY A 61 9.38 -11.39 3.09
CA GLY A 61 8.69 -12.62 2.74
C GLY A 61 8.47 -12.79 1.24
N ILE A 62 7.64 -13.77 0.94
CA ILE A 62 7.23 -14.09 -0.43
C ILE A 62 5.72 -13.88 -0.54
N VAL A 63 5.31 -13.27 -1.63
CA VAL A 63 3.92 -13.16 -2.03
C VAL A 63 3.70 -13.97 -3.32
N ASN A 64 2.61 -14.74 -3.35
CA ASN A 64 2.21 -15.45 -4.55
C ASN A 64 1.29 -14.56 -5.38
N LEU A 65 1.67 -14.31 -6.63
CA LEU A 65 0.84 -13.60 -7.61
C LEU A 65 0.71 -14.49 -8.85
N ALA A 66 -0.47 -15.08 -9.04
CA ALA A 66 -0.69 -16.15 -9.99
C ALA A 66 0.35 -17.28 -9.79
N TRP A 67 1.15 -17.61 -10.82
CA TRP A 67 2.21 -18.63 -10.75
C TRP A 67 3.55 -18.13 -10.21
N ARG A 68 3.68 -16.83 -9.91
CA ARG A 68 4.93 -16.21 -9.48
C ARG A 68 5.05 -16.20 -7.97
N GLN A 69 6.27 -16.43 -7.50
CA GLN A 69 6.66 -16.23 -6.11
C GLN A 69 7.59 -15.02 -6.06
N LEU A 70 7.11 -13.93 -5.48
CA LEU A 70 7.74 -12.63 -5.53
C LEU A 70 8.16 -12.20 -4.13
N TYR A 71 9.42 -11.76 -4.00
CA TYR A 71 9.92 -11.17 -2.76
C TYR A 71 9.14 -9.89 -2.42
N TYR A 72 8.94 -9.66 -1.13
CA TYR A 72 8.63 -8.35 -0.58
C TYR A 72 9.42 -8.09 0.70
N GLY A 73 9.86 -6.85 0.88
CA GLY A 73 10.33 -6.31 2.13
C GLY A 73 9.34 -5.29 2.67
N VAL A 74 9.34 -5.12 3.98
CA VAL A 74 8.57 -4.07 4.67
C VAL A 74 9.53 -3.26 5.52
N GLU A 75 9.59 -1.98 5.26
CA GLU A 75 10.30 -1.02 6.08
C GLU A 75 9.32 -0.02 6.69
N GLU A 76 9.68 0.60 7.81
CA GLU A 76 8.82 1.58 8.47
C GLU A 76 9.54 2.87 8.85
N ILE A 77 8.76 3.96 8.86
CA ILE A 77 9.09 5.22 9.54
C ILE A 77 7.92 5.60 10.43
N LYS A 78 8.20 6.09 11.65
CA LYS A 78 7.18 6.66 12.52
C LYS A 78 7.27 8.18 12.47
N GLN A 79 6.19 8.83 12.05
CA GLN A 79 6.13 10.27 11.88
C GLN A 79 4.75 10.83 12.24
N ASP A 80 4.72 11.87 13.08
CA ASP A 80 3.50 12.61 13.45
C ASP A 80 2.36 11.72 13.99
N GLY A 81 2.70 10.67 14.73
CA GLY A 81 1.74 9.71 15.30
C GLY A 81 1.22 8.66 14.31
N VAL A 82 1.76 8.62 13.09
CA VAL A 82 1.44 7.63 12.06
C VAL A 82 2.65 6.74 11.80
N THR A 83 2.44 5.43 11.75
CA THR A 83 3.44 4.51 11.22
C THR A 83 3.26 4.37 9.72
N VAL A 84 4.30 4.69 8.96
CA VAL A 84 4.30 4.57 7.49
C VAL A 84 5.15 3.37 7.10
N TYR A 85 4.54 2.42 6.39
CA TYR A 85 5.21 1.27 5.83
C TYR A 85 5.55 1.48 4.36
N PHE A 86 6.65 0.89 3.95
CA PHE A 86 7.14 0.91 2.57
C PHE A 86 7.29 -0.53 2.08
N ILE A 87 6.58 -0.87 1.01
CA ILE A 87 6.72 -2.18 0.37
C ILE A 87 7.92 -2.14 -0.58
N ASP A 88 8.96 -2.87 -0.21
CA ASP A 88 10.18 -2.99 -0.98
C ASP A 88 10.11 -4.15 -1.97
N ASN A 89 10.28 -3.82 -3.23
CA ASN A 89 10.56 -4.73 -4.33
C ASN A 89 11.20 -3.93 -5.45
N GLU A 90 12.52 -4.09 -5.63
CA GLU A 90 13.26 -3.31 -6.61
C GLU A 90 12.80 -3.56 -8.05
N TRP A 91 12.37 -4.76 -8.39
CA TRP A 91 11.88 -5.08 -9.72
C TRP A 91 10.71 -4.20 -10.15
N TYR A 92 9.78 -3.96 -9.22
CA TYR A 92 8.59 -3.17 -9.49
C TYR A 92 8.75 -1.67 -9.19
N PHE A 93 9.53 -1.28 -8.18
CA PHE A 93 9.51 0.08 -7.66
C PHE A 93 10.83 0.85 -7.81
N LYS A 94 11.93 0.22 -8.24
CA LYS A 94 13.18 0.90 -8.54
C LYS A 94 13.18 1.37 -10.01
N ARG A 95 12.36 2.37 -10.28
CA ARG A 95 12.17 2.93 -11.63
C ARG A 95 12.19 4.46 -11.59
N ASP A 96 12.40 5.10 -12.73
CA ASP A 96 12.51 6.57 -12.83
C ASP A 96 11.20 7.29 -12.57
N GLY A 97 10.06 6.67 -12.88
CA GLY A 97 8.70 7.19 -12.64
C GLY A 97 7.90 6.36 -11.66
N LEU A 98 6.77 6.91 -11.22
CA LEU A 98 5.83 6.18 -10.37
C LEU A 98 4.86 5.35 -11.22
N TYR A 99 4.47 5.84 -12.37
CA TYR A 99 3.41 5.31 -13.24
C TYR A 99 3.79 5.38 -14.71
N GLY A 100 2.98 4.74 -15.56
CA GLY A 100 3.12 4.80 -17.02
C GLY A 100 3.94 3.65 -17.59
N TYR A 101 4.12 2.57 -16.85
CA TYR A 101 4.80 1.37 -17.32
C TYR A 101 3.79 0.35 -17.84
N GLY A 102 4.21 -0.47 -18.80
CA GLY A 102 3.35 -1.48 -19.41
C GLY A 102 2.89 -2.58 -18.47
N ASP A 103 3.50 -2.69 -17.30
CA ASP A 103 3.19 -3.66 -16.23
C ASP A 103 2.62 -2.99 -14.96
N ASP A 104 2.06 -1.80 -15.08
CA ASP A 104 1.49 -1.09 -13.93
C ASP A 104 0.34 -1.87 -13.27
N ASP A 105 -0.43 -2.61 -14.03
CA ASP A 105 -1.47 -3.51 -13.54
C ASP A 105 -0.91 -4.62 -12.65
N GLU A 106 0.13 -5.33 -13.11
CA GLU A 106 0.79 -6.39 -12.36
C GLU A 106 1.45 -5.86 -11.09
N ARG A 107 2.19 -4.74 -11.19
CA ARG A 107 2.93 -4.19 -10.05
C ARG A 107 2.01 -3.66 -8.96
N PHE A 108 0.84 -3.11 -9.28
CA PHE A 108 -0.13 -2.67 -8.28
C PHE A 108 -1.03 -3.81 -7.79
N ALA A 109 -1.27 -4.85 -8.59
CA ALA A 109 -1.81 -6.11 -8.07
C ALA A 109 -0.86 -6.75 -7.06
N TYR A 110 0.43 -6.82 -7.40
CA TYR A 110 1.48 -7.26 -6.46
C TYR A 110 1.46 -6.43 -5.17
N PHE A 111 1.43 -5.09 -5.28
CA PHE A 111 1.40 -4.20 -4.12
C PHE A 111 0.22 -4.51 -3.19
N CYS A 112 -0.98 -4.61 -3.73
CA CYS A 112 -2.17 -4.94 -2.96
C CYS A 112 -2.01 -6.28 -2.21
N ARG A 113 -1.47 -7.27 -2.88
CA ARG A 113 -1.30 -8.60 -2.32
C ARG A 113 -0.20 -8.64 -1.26
N ALA A 114 0.91 -7.94 -1.48
CA ALA A 114 2.00 -7.79 -0.52
C ALA A 114 1.52 -7.09 0.76
N VAL A 115 0.70 -6.04 0.62
CA VAL A 115 0.10 -5.34 1.78
C VAL A 115 -0.77 -6.27 2.60
N LEU A 116 -1.63 -7.07 2.01
CA LEU A 116 -2.43 -8.04 2.76
C LEU A 116 -1.52 -9.08 3.43
N THR A 117 -0.57 -9.65 2.70
CA THR A 117 0.34 -10.70 3.21
C THR A 117 1.20 -10.23 4.39
N MET A 118 1.59 -8.95 4.45
CA MET A 118 2.41 -8.44 5.54
C MET A 118 1.66 -8.29 6.86
N LEU A 119 0.33 -8.06 6.84
CA LEU A 119 -0.46 -7.68 8.03
C LEU A 119 -0.28 -8.61 9.23
N PRO A 120 -0.41 -9.95 9.09
CA PRO A 120 -0.17 -10.86 10.20
C PRO A 120 1.28 -10.81 10.70
N LYS A 121 2.25 -10.62 9.80
CA LYS A 121 3.69 -10.62 10.14
C LYS A 121 4.10 -9.38 10.94
N ILE A 122 3.47 -8.25 10.67
CA ILE A 122 3.70 -7.02 11.43
C ILE A 122 2.81 -6.92 12.68
N GLY A 123 1.97 -7.93 12.94
CA GLY A 123 1.07 -7.96 14.09
C GLY A 123 0.02 -6.85 14.10
N PHE A 124 -0.39 -6.37 12.93
CA PHE A 124 -1.39 -5.31 12.82
C PHE A 124 -2.66 -5.79 12.11
N LYS A 125 -3.73 -5.96 12.86
CA LYS A 125 -5.06 -6.23 12.33
C LYS A 125 -5.85 -4.93 12.24
N PRO A 126 -6.07 -4.36 11.04
CA PRO A 126 -6.91 -3.18 10.89
C PRO A 126 -8.39 -3.53 11.05
N ASP A 127 -9.18 -2.59 11.61
CA ASP A 127 -10.63 -2.64 11.53
C ASP A 127 -11.10 -2.21 10.14
N ILE A 128 -10.34 -1.26 9.54
CA ILE A 128 -10.64 -0.68 8.23
C ILE A 128 -9.36 -0.60 7.41
N ILE A 129 -9.43 -1.07 6.16
CA ILE A 129 -8.45 -0.78 5.11
C ILE A 129 -9.05 0.30 4.21
N HIS A 130 -8.41 1.47 4.16
CA HIS A 130 -8.81 2.58 3.33
C HIS A 130 -7.96 2.64 2.06
N CYS A 131 -8.51 2.15 0.98
CA CYS A 131 -7.89 2.09 -0.34
C CYS A 131 -8.08 3.40 -1.10
N ASN A 132 -7.06 3.84 -1.83
CA ASN A 132 -7.04 5.13 -2.49
C ASN A 132 -6.61 5.00 -3.95
N ASP A 133 -7.48 5.37 -4.86
CA ASP A 133 -7.36 5.27 -6.32
C ASP A 133 -7.14 3.85 -6.86
N TRP A 134 -7.10 3.72 -8.18
CA TRP A 134 -7.07 2.44 -8.90
C TRP A 134 -5.90 1.53 -8.50
N HIS A 135 -4.76 2.10 -8.10
CA HIS A 135 -3.59 1.36 -7.65
C HIS A 135 -3.86 0.41 -6.47
N THR A 136 -4.92 0.68 -5.73
CA THR A 136 -5.33 -0.11 -4.57
C THR A 136 -6.66 -0.83 -4.78
N GLY A 137 -7.19 -0.79 -6.00
CA GLY A 137 -8.53 -1.32 -6.32
C GLY A 137 -8.69 -2.81 -6.06
N LEU A 138 -7.62 -3.59 -6.22
CA LEU A 138 -7.66 -5.04 -6.00
C LEU A 138 -7.62 -5.46 -4.53
N MET A 139 -7.37 -4.53 -3.59
CA MET A 139 -7.34 -4.88 -2.16
C MET A 139 -8.61 -5.57 -1.67
N GLY A 140 -9.77 -5.01 -2.03
CA GLY A 140 -11.07 -5.58 -1.60
C GLY A 140 -11.37 -6.92 -2.25
N VAL A 141 -10.94 -7.10 -3.50
CA VAL A 141 -11.10 -8.37 -4.22
C VAL A 141 -10.23 -9.44 -3.56
N PHE A 142 -8.94 -9.22 -3.43
CA PHE A 142 -8.04 -10.19 -2.79
C PHE A 142 -8.46 -10.50 -1.36
N LEU A 143 -8.86 -9.50 -0.58
CA LEU A 143 -9.33 -9.73 0.80
C LEU A 143 -10.51 -10.70 0.86
N LYS A 144 -11.45 -10.60 -0.09
CA LYS A 144 -12.67 -11.42 -0.12
C LYS A 144 -12.49 -12.76 -0.79
N GLU A 145 -11.64 -12.86 -1.82
CA GLU A 145 -11.50 -14.07 -2.62
C GLU A 145 -10.34 -14.96 -2.16
N ASP A 146 -9.20 -14.35 -1.75
CA ASP A 146 -7.99 -15.11 -1.45
C ASP A 146 -7.69 -15.21 0.05
N PHE A 147 -8.03 -14.19 0.85
CA PHE A 147 -7.67 -14.12 2.26
C PHE A 147 -8.83 -14.42 3.24
N TRP A 148 -10.03 -14.60 2.75
CA TRP A 148 -11.23 -14.77 3.60
C TRP A 148 -11.21 -16.05 4.46
N HIS A 149 -10.46 -17.07 4.07
CA HIS A 149 -10.33 -18.33 4.80
C HIS A 149 -9.56 -18.20 6.11
N ASP A 150 -8.66 -17.21 6.21
CA ASP A 150 -7.84 -16.98 7.38
C ASP A 150 -8.59 -16.10 8.40
N ASP A 151 -8.70 -16.59 9.62
CA ASP A 151 -9.38 -15.90 10.72
C ASP A 151 -8.78 -14.52 11.04
N PHE A 152 -7.53 -14.30 10.68
CA PHE A 152 -6.90 -13.00 10.85
C PHE A 152 -7.67 -11.91 10.09
N TYR A 153 -8.16 -12.19 8.89
CA TYR A 153 -8.79 -11.18 8.05
C TYR A 153 -10.30 -11.01 8.30
N LYS A 154 -10.90 -11.90 9.11
CA LYS A 154 -12.33 -11.80 9.43
C LYS A 154 -12.67 -10.48 10.12
N GLY A 155 -13.72 -9.83 9.61
CA GLY A 155 -14.23 -8.56 10.15
C GLY A 155 -13.56 -7.31 9.62
N ILE A 156 -12.46 -7.41 8.87
CA ILE A 156 -11.82 -6.24 8.22
C ILE A 156 -12.76 -5.67 7.16
N LYS A 157 -13.00 -4.36 7.23
CA LYS A 157 -13.81 -3.61 6.25
C LYS A 157 -12.92 -2.85 5.29
N VAL A 158 -13.40 -2.67 4.06
CA VAL A 158 -12.70 -1.89 3.04
C VAL A 158 -13.51 -0.64 2.71
N ILE A 159 -12.83 0.50 2.70
CA ILE A 159 -13.31 1.76 2.14
C ILE A 159 -12.47 2.05 0.90
N TYR A 160 -13.12 2.46 -0.17
CA TYR A 160 -12.45 2.83 -1.41
C TYR A 160 -12.77 4.28 -1.77
N THR A 161 -11.73 5.10 -1.94
CA THR A 161 -11.86 6.51 -2.34
C THR A 161 -11.21 6.74 -3.69
N ILE A 162 -11.94 7.39 -4.59
CA ILE A 162 -11.47 7.84 -5.90
C ILE A 162 -11.17 9.33 -5.81
N HIS A 163 -9.90 9.71 -5.97
CA HIS A 163 -9.48 11.12 -5.93
C HIS A 163 -9.52 11.76 -7.32
N ASN A 164 -9.34 10.96 -8.37
CA ASN A 164 -9.34 11.47 -9.74
C ASN A 164 -9.97 10.47 -10.72
N LEU A 165 -11.18 10.78 -11.18
CA LEU A 165 -11.93 9.93 -12.14
C LEU A 165 -11.27 9.79 -13.52
N LYS A 166 -10.32 10.66 -13.88
CA LYS A 166 -9.61 10.57 -15.14
C LYS A 166 -8.71 9.34 -15.22
N TYR A 167 -8.14 8.93 -14.09
CA TYR A 167 -7.19 7.82 -14.02
C TYR A 167 -7.87 6.62 -13.38
N GLN A 168 -8.30 5.66 -14.20
CA GLN A 168 -9.14 4.54 -13.77
C GLN A 168 -8.41 3.19 -13.71
N GLY A 169 -7.16 3.13 -14.18
CA GLY A 169 -6.41 1.87 -14.23
C GLY A 169 -7.08 0.86 -15.17
N ILE A 170 -7.37 1.27 -16.40
CA ILE A 170 -8.00 0.40 -17.40
C ILE A 170 -6.92 -0.39 -18.11
N TYR A 171 -7.00 -1.71 -18.03
CA TYR A 171 -6.08 -2.65 -18.65
C TYR A 171 -6.86 -3.71 -19.44
N PRO A 172 -6.28 -4.28 -20.51
CA PRO A 172 -6.95 -5.30 -21.29
C PRO A 172 -7.14 -6.61 -20.49
N PRO A 173 -8.25 -7.36 -20.74
CA PRO A 173 -8.52 -8.62 -20.02
C PRO A 173 -7.45 -9.70 -20.21
N SER A 174 -6.59 -9.58 -21.22
CA SER A 174 -5.49 -10.53 -21.49
C SER A 174 -4.40 -10.55 -20.40
N ILE A 175 -4.53 -9.68 -19.39
CA ILE A 175 -3.60 -9.54 -18.29
C ILE A 175 -4.02 -10.43 -17.08
N MET A 176 -5.27 -10.87 -17.07
CA MET A 176 -5.80 -11.84 -16.12
C MET A 176 -5.55 -13.26 -16.60
#